data_1fd3c40dc92bfdeb9d619f1c94e1112a
#
_entry.id   1fd3c40dc92bfdeb9d619f1c94e1112a
#
_cell.length_a   1.000
_cell.length_b   1.000
_cell.length_c   1.000
_cell.angle_alpha   90.00
_cell.angle_beta   90.00
_cell.angle_gamma   90.00
#
_symmetry.space_group_name_H-M   'P 1'
#
loop_
_entity.id
_entity.type
_entity.pdbx_description
1 polymer ?
#
loop_
_entity_poly.entity_id
_entity_poly.type
_entity_poly.pdbx_seq_one_letter_code
_entity_poly.pdbx_strand_id
1 'polypeptide(L)'
;QAESAVQSAGYSGETRIQTIGDNKIRIQTGVIEQSQSNSIQDSLAKTFGVTVESIDTQNVGPSWGEEISRKALQGLIAFLIIVMIYLALAFEPKMAIAAIVALIHDVFITVGIYALVGFEVSPSTVIGFLTILGYSLYDTVVVFDKVRENTRFITATGKYTYSQAANLAVNQTIVRSLNTSLIALLPVAAILFVGAGIIGAGTL
;
A
#
# COMPACT_ATOMS: atom_id res chain seq x y z
N GLN A 1 -0.22 -10.16 30.30
CA GLN A 1 0.49 -9.10 31.02
C GLN A 1 0.20 -7.72 30.44
N ALA A 2 0.37 -7.50 29.12
CA ALA A 2 0.08 -6.21 28.48
C ALA A 2 -1.40 -5.81 28.60
N GLU A 3 -2.31 -6.74 28.37
CA GLU A 3 -3.75 -6.52 28.50
C GLU A 3 -4.14 -6.15 29.94
N SER A 4 -3.58 -6.88 30.91
CA SER A 4 -3.81 -6.58 32.34
C SER A 4 -3.27 -5.20 32.73
N ALA A 5 -2.13 -4.77 32.15
CA ALA A 5 -1.58 -3.45 32.42
C ALA A 5 -2.45 -2.33 31.84
N VAL A 6 -3.03 -2.52 30.67
CA VAL A 6 -3.97 -1.57 30.04
C VAL A 6 -5.28 -1.49 30.83
N GLN A 7 -5.80 -2.63 31.29
CA GLN A 7 -7.00 -2.67 32.12
C GLN A 7 -6.78 -2.02 33.50
N SER A 8 -5.63 -2.26 34.12
CA SER A 8 -5.29 -1.62 35.40
C SER A 8 -5.11 -0.11 35.33
N ALA A 9 -4.82 0.42 34.14
CA ALA A 9 -4.80 1.86 33.87
C ALA A 9 -6.20 2.47 33.64
N GLY A 10 -7.26 1.68 33.84
CA GLY A 10 -8.65 2.15 33.72
C GLY A 10 -9.24 2.08 32.30
N TYR A 11 -8.58 1.41 31.38
CA TYR A 11 -9.14 1.20 30.04
C TYR A 11 -9.87 -0.15 29.94
N SER A 12 -11.16 -0.10 29.63
CA SER A 12 -12.06 -1.27 29.52
C SER A 12 -12.53 -1.55 28.10
N GLY A 13 -11.99 -0.83 27.09
CA GLY A 13 -12.33 -1.03 25.70
C GLY A 13 -11.57 -2.20 25.05
N GLU A 14 -11.87 -2.43 23.79
CA GLU A 14 -11.19 -3.47 22.99
C GLU A 14 -9.72 -3.12 22.82
N THR A 15 -8.84 -4.08 23.11
CA THR A 15 -7.39 -3.92 23.01
C THR A 15 -6.85 -4.96 22.06
N ARG A 16 -6.12 -4.54 21.02
CA ARG A 16 -5.36 -5.45 20.15
C ARG A 16 -3.89 -5.43 20.54
N ILE A 17 -3.34 -6.62 20.78
CA ILE A 17 -1.93 -6.78 21.14
C ILE A 17 -1.26 -7.63 20.08
N GLN A 18 -0.22 -7.09 19.46
CA GLN A 18 0.59 -7.75 18.46
C GLN A 18 2.05 -7.79 18.92
N THR A 19 2.67 -8.96 18.82
CA THR A 19 4.12 -9.09 19.06
C THR A 19 4.87 -8.81 17.75
N ILE A 20 5.85 -7.91 17.83
CA ILE A 20 6.66 -7.50 16.68
C ILE A 20 8.10 -7.93 16.96
N GLY A 21 8.56 -8.96 16.26
CA GLY A 21 9.87 -9.58 16.54
C GLY A 21 9.94 -10.17 17.94
N ASP A 22 11.14 -10.30 18.49
CA ASP A 22 11.35 -10.97 19.78
C ASP A 22 11.18 -10.06 21.01
N ASN A 23 11.24 -8.73 20.83
CA ASN A 23 11.36 -7.79 21.97
C ASN A 23 10.40 -6.58 21.92
N LYS A 24 9.46 -6.53 20.99
CA LYS A 24 8.52 -5.41 20.89
C LYS A 24 7.08 -5.90 20.87
N ILE A 25 6.22 -5.15 21.54
CA ILE A 25 4.78 -5.33 21.49
C ILE A 25 4.11 -4.05 21.01
N ARG A 26 3.16 -4.19 20.14
CA ARG A 26 2.25 -3.10 19.72
C ARG A 26 0.92 -3.31 20.42
N ILE A 27 0.47 -2.29 21.11
CA ILE A 27 -0.80 -2.28 21.82
C ILE A 27 -1.67 -1.21 21.16
N GLN A 28 -2.82 -1.60 20.67
CA GLN A 28 -3.80 -0.72 20.07
C GLN A 28 -5.02 -0.67 20.96
N THR A 29 -5.44 0.53 21.28
CA THR A 29 -6.66 0.80 22.02
C THR A 29 -7.62 1.57 21.13
N GLY A 30 -8.88 1.62 21.51
CA GLY A 30 -9.81 2.60 20.94
C GLY A 30 -9.38 4.03 21.31
N VAL A 31 -10.23 4.98 20.94
CA VAL A 31 -9.97 6.40 21.23
C VAL A 31 -9.93 6.63 22.73
N ILE A 32 -8.84 7.24 23.20
CA ILE A 32 -8.60 7.57 24.59
C ILE A 32 -8.20 9.04 24.73
N GLU A 33 -8.45 9.62 25.88
CA GLU A 33 -7.96 10.96 26.23
C GLU A 33 -6.45 10.93 26.56
N GLN A 34 -5.77 12.07 26.42
CA GLN A 34 -4.34 12.18 26.72
C GLN A 34 -3.98 11.76 28.15
N SER A 35 -4.84 12.08 29.12
CA SER A 35 -4.69 11.67 30.53
C SER A 35 -4.67 10.14 30.68
N GLN A 36 -5.56 9.46 29.97
CA GLN A 36 -5.66 8.00 29.97
C GLN A 36 -4.49 7.35 29.21
N SER A 37 -4.04 7.96 28.11
CA SER A 37 -2.84 7.55 27.41
C SER A 37 -1.61 7.55 28.33
N ASN A 38 -1.41 8.63 29.09
CA ASN A 38 -0.32 8.73 30.04
C ASN A 38 -0.40 7.65 31.14
N SER A 39 -1.60 7.40 31.67
CA SER A 39 -1.82 6.35 32.69
C SER A 39 -1.51 4.95 32.15
N ILE A 40 -1.83 4.67 30.88
CA ILE A 40 -1.49 3.40 30.22
C ILE A 40 0.02 3.28 30.03
N GLN A 41 0.70 4.34 29.60
CA GLN A 41 2.16 4.35 29.49
C GLN A 41 2.85 4.05 30.81
N ASP A 42 2.44 4.71 31.89
CA ASP A 42 2.99 4.49 33.23
C ASP A 42 2.76 3.06 33.73
N SER A 43 1.57 2.51 33.47
CA SER A 43 1.25 1.12 33.82
C SER A 43 2.08 0.10 33.04
N LEU A 44 2.25 0.33 31.74
CA LEU A 44 3.10 -0.50 30.89
C LEU A 44 4.58 -0.40 31.27
N ALA A 45 5.09 0.81 31.53
CA ALA A 45 6.46 1.02 31.97
C ALA A 45 6.75 0.25 33.26
N LYS A 46 5.85 0.30 34.24
CA LYS A 46 5.96 -0.47 35.49
C LYS A 46 5.88 -1.98 35.27
N THR A 47 4.98 -2.43 34.41
CA THR A 47 4.74 -3.87 34.19
C THR A 47 5.89 -4.55 33.45
N PHE A 48 6.50 -3.84 32.49
CA PHE A 48 7.60 -4.38 31.67
C PHE A 48 9.00 -3.93 32.15
N GLY A 49 9.08 -3.08 33.18
CA GLY A 49 10.35 -2.61 33.71
C GLY A 49 11.15 -1.73 32.74
N VAL A 50 10.43 -0.99 31.88
CA VAL A 50 11.01 -0.09 30.88
C VAL A 50 10.75 1.36 31.26
N THR A 51 11.53 2.29 30.68
CA THR A 51 11.27 3.72 30.89
C THR A 51 10.12 4.20 30.02
N VAL A 52 9.38 5.22 30.46
CA VAL A 52 8.24 5.78 29.70
C VAL A 52 8.70 6.32 28.35
N GLU A 53 9.94 6.85 28.28
CA GLU A 53 10.55 7.35 27.04
C GLU A 53 10.81 6.25 25.99
N SER A 54 10.86 4.98 26.41
CA SER A 54 11.01 3.83 25.50
C SER A 54 9.68 3.36 24.90
N ILE A 55 8.55 3.94 25.35
CA ILE A 55 7.22 3.65 24.86
C ILE A 55 6.84 4.74 23.85
N ASP A 56 6.90 4.39 22.58
CA ASP A 56 6.43 5.28 21.52
C ASP A 56 4.88 5.24 21.45
N THR A 57 4.26 6.40 21.48
CA THR A 57 2.80 6.53 21.45
C THR A 57 2.34 7.43 20.32
N GLN A 58 1.45 6.90 19.52
CA GLN A 58 0.73 7.68 18.51
C GLN A 58 -0.74 7.77 18.89
N ASN A 59 -1.19 8.96 19.21
CA ASN A 59 -2.60 9.21 19.52
C ASN A 59 -3.34 9.69 18.27
N VAL A 60 -4.22 8.85 17.73
CA VAL A 60 -5.00 9.14 16.53
C VAL A 60 -6.44 9.40 16.96
N GLY A 61 -6.87 10.66 16.95
CA GLY A 61 -8.25 11.01 17.27
C GLY A 61 -9.27 10.47 16.24
N PRO A 62 -10.55 10.29 16.64
CA PRO A 62 -11.59 9.74 15.75
C PRO A 62 -11.81 10.56 14.48
N SER A 63 -11.77 11.89 14.61
CA SER A 63 -11.88 12.81 13.48
C SER A 63 -10.74 12.70 12.48
N TRP A 64 -9.57 12.28 12.94
CA TRP A 64 -8.39 12.12 12.11
C TRP A 64 -8.50 10.92 11.16
N GLY A 65 -9.00 9.78 11.65
CA GLY A 65 -9.23 8.59 10.82
C GLY A 65 -10.26 8.85 9.71
N GLU A 66 -11.34 9.54 10.03
CA GLU A 66 -12.37 9.94 9.06
C GLU A 66 -11.83 10.95 8.05
N GLU A 67 -11.10 11.97 8.51
CA GLU A 67 -10.50 12.98 7.63
C GLU A 67 -9.49 12.38 6.66
N ILE A 68 -8.63 11.48 7.13
CA ILE A 68 -7.64 10.79 6.28
C ILE A 68 -8.32 9.87 5.28
N SER A 69 -9.29 9.08 5.71
CA SER A 69 -10.03 8.20 4.80
C SER A 69 -10.71 9.00 3.69
N ARG A 70 -11.30 10.15 4.03
CA ARG A 70 -11.91 11.06 3.06
C ARG A 70 -10.88 11.66 2.10
N LYS A 71 -9.75 12.16 2.63
CA LYS A 71 -8.67 12.71 1.80
C LYS A 71 -8.01 11.64 0.92
N ALA A 72 -7.84 10.43 1.44
CA ALA A 72 -7.34 9.29 0.69
C ALA A 72 -8.27 8.92 -0.48
N LEU A 73 -9.56 8.85 -0.23
CA LEU A 73 -10.56 8.58 -1.28
C LEU A 73 -10.59 9.70 -2.33
N GLN A 74 -10.53 10.96 -1.91
CA GLN A 74 -10.44 12.10 -2.82
C GLN A 74 -9.18 12.04 -3.67
N GLY A 75 -8.02 11.72 -3.07
CA GLY A 75 -6.75 11.53 -3.78
C GLY A 75 -6.80 10.40 -4.79
N LEU A 76 -7.39 9.26 -4.42
CA LEU A 76 -7.58 8.13 -5.32
C LEU A 76 -8.50 8.49 -6.51
N ILE A 77 -9.63 9.14 -6.25
CA ILE A 77 -10.55 9.58 -7.31
C ILE A 77 -9.86 10.58 -8.26
N ALA A 78 -9.17 11.57 -7.71
CA ALA A 78 -8.43 12.55 -8.51
C ALA A 78 -7.34 11.87 -9.37
N PHE A 79 -6.58 10.95 -8.77
CA PHE A 79 -5.59 10.13 -9.49
C PHE A 79 -6.22 9.34 -10.64
N LEU A 80 -7.31 8.63 -10.39
CA LEU A 80 -8.01 7.85 -11.42
C LEU A 80 -8.53 8.72 -12.55
N ILE A 81 -9.07 9.91 -12.25
CA ILE A 81 -9.56 10.86 -13.27
C ILE A 81 -8.40 11.35 -14.14
N ILE A 82 -7.28 11.77 -13.53
CA ILE A 82 -6.11 12.26 -14.27
C ILE A 82 -5.55 11.16 -15.17
N VAL A 83 -5.43 9.94 -14.64
CA VAL A 83 -4.96 8.77 -15.39
C VAL A 83 -5.91 8.45 -16.56
N MET A 84 -7.21 8.49 -16.31
CA MET A 84 -8.23 8.22 -17.33
C MET A 84 -8.15 9.23 -18.49
N ILE A 85 -8.00 10.51 -18.17
CA ILE A 85 -7.80 11.57 -19.16
C ILE A 85 -6.50 11.32 -19.95
N TYR A 86 -5.41 11.03 -19.27
CA TYR A 86 -4.13 10.72 -19.91
C TYR A 86 -4.24 9.53 -20.87
N LEU A 87 -4.82 8.43 -20.42
CA LEU A 87 -4.97 7.22 -21.24
C LEU A 87 -5.89 7.46 -22.43
N ALA A 88 -6.97 8.21 -22.26
CA ALA A 88 -7.89 8.55 -23.36
C ALA A 88 -7.23 9.42 -24.44
N LEU A 89 -6.28 10.27 -24.07
CA LEU A 89 -5.52 11.10 -25.00
C LEU A 89 -4.34 10.35 -25.64
N ALA A 90 -3.70 9.46 -24.88
CA ALA A 90 -2.50 8.75 -25.33
C ALA A 90 -2.79 7.51 -26.16
N PHE A 91 -3.89 6.82 -25.89
CA PHE A 91 -4.21 5.52 -26.49
C PHE A 91 -5.58 5.50 -27.17
N GLU A 92 -5.79 4.45 -27.98
CA GLU A 92 -7.12 4.18 -28.55
C GLU A 92 -8.13 3.85 -27.44
N PRO A 93 -9.42 4.18 -27.61
CA PRO A 93 -10.44 3.99 -26.58
C PRO A 93 -10.52 2.57 -26.01
N LYS A 94 -10.31 1.55 -26.85
CA LYS A 94 -10.31 0.15 -26.42
C LYS A 94 -9.16 -0.17 -25.47
N MET A 95 -7.97 0.37 -25.75
CA MET A 95 -6.79 0.21 -24.90
C MET A 95 -6.95 0.97 -23.59
N ALA A 96 -7.48 2.20 -23.65
CA ALA A 96 -7.76 3.00 -22.46
C ALA A 96 -8.74 2.29 -21.51
N ILE A 97 -9.82 1.71 -22.02
CA ILE A 97 -10.77 0.92 -21.23
C ILE A 97 -10.07 -0.30 -20.61
N ALA A 98 -9.29 -1.03 -21.38
CA ALA A 98 -8.56 -2.20 -20.88
C ALA A 98 -7.57 -1.83 -19.76
N ALA A 99 -6.87 -0.70 -19.89
CA ALA A 99 -5.98 -0.19 -18.84
C ALA A 99 -6.71 0.18 -17.54
N ILE A 100 -7.90 0.80 -17.67
CA ILE A 100 -8.75 1.14 -16.52
C ILE A 100 -9.22 -0.14 -15.82
N VAL A 101 -9.66 -1.15 -16.57
CA VAL A 101 -10.07 -2.44 -16.00
C VAL A 101 -8.90 -3.11 -15.27
N ALA A 102 -7.70 -3.09 -15.84
CA ALA A 102 -6.50 -3.63 -15.18
C ALA A 102 -6.19 -2.86 -13.89
N LEU A 103 -6.27 -1.54 -13.90
CA LEU A 103 -6.04 -0.71 -12.72
C LEU A 103 -7.07 -0.98 -11.60
N ILE A 104 -8.34 -1.11 -11.96
CA ILE A 104 -9.40 -1.47 -11.00
C ILE A 104 -9.14 -2.86 -10.42
N HIS A 105 -8.74 -3.83 -11.23
CA HIS A 105 -8.36 -5.16 -10.78
C HIS A 105 -7.23 -5.09 -9.75
N ASP A 106 -6.17 -4.31 -9.99
CA ASP A 106 -5.03 -4.17 -9.07
C ASP A 106 -5.45 -3.53 -7.74
N VAL A 107 -6.36 -2.53 -7.79
CA VAL A 107 -6.98 -1.96 -6.59
C VAL A 107 -7.69 -3.05 -5.78
N PHE A 108 -8.55 -3.83 -6.42
CA PHE A 108 -9.31 -4.88 -5.73
C PHE A 108 -8.41 -5.95 -5.12
N ILE A 109 -7.40 -6.41 -5.84
CA ILE A 109 -6.44 -7.42 -5.33
C ILE A 109 -5.67 -6.87 -4.13
N THR A 110 -5.16 -5.65 -4.22
CA THR A 110 -4.38 -5.05 -3.13
C THR A 110 -5.22 -4.83 -1.88
N VAL A 111 -6.43 -4.26 -2.04
CA VAL A 111 -7.38 -4.08 -0.92
C VAL A 111 -7.81 -5.42 -0.35
N GLY A 112 -8.05 -6.42 -1.21
CA GLY A 112 -8.41 -7.78 -0.78
C GLY A 112 -7.32 -8.42 0.08
N ILE A 113 -6.04 -8.31 -0.33
CA ILE A 113 -4.91 -8.84 0.44
C ILE A 113 -4.80 -8.10 1.79
N TYR A 114 -4.91 -6.77 1.79
CA TYR A 114 -4.91 -5.97 3.02
C TYR A 114 -5.98 -6.41 4.01
N ALA A 115 -7.20 -6.63 3.52
CA ALA A 115 -8.33 -7.09 4.33
C ALA A 115 -8.15 -8.51 4.86
N LEU A 116 -7.61 -9.43 4.04
CA LEU A 116 -7.39 -10.83 4.44
C LEU A 116 -6.29 -10.97 5.48
N VAL A 117 -5.21 -10.20 5.36
CA VAL A 117 -4.08 -10.23 6.30
C VAL A 117 -4.39 -9.42 7.57
N GLY A 118 -5.39 -8.55 7.53
CA GLY A 118 -5.75 -7.70 8.66
C GLY A 118 -4.78 -6.54 8.89
N PHE A 119 -4.14 -6.05 7.82
CA PHE A 119 -3.26 -4.90 7.91
C PHE A 119 -4.03 -3.62 8.24
N GLU A 120 -3.41 -2.76 9.01
CA GLU A 120 -3.97 -1.45 9.35
C GLU A 120 -3.89 -0.48 8.18
N VAL A 121 -4.96 0.28 8.02
CA VAL A 121 -4.99 1.38 7.06
C VAL A 121 -4.51 2.66 7.77
N SER A 122 -3.32 3.09 7.42
CA SER A 122 -2.68 4.32 7.91
C SER A 122 -2.45 5.29 6.73
N PRO A 123 -2.05 6.55 6.97
CA PRO A 123 -1.67 7.46 5.89
C PRO A 123 -0.52 6.93 5.04
N SER A 124 0.45 6.27 5.65
CA SER A 124 1.56 5.61 4.94
C SER A 124 1.07 4.47 4.05
N THR A 125 0.05 3.73 4.47
CA THR A 125 -0.63 2.72 3.65
C THR A 125 -1.20 3.33 2.38
N VAL A 126 -1.87 4.48 2.49
CA VAL A 126 -2.46 5.17 1.33
C VAL A 126 -1.38 5.63 0.36
N ILE A 127 -0.27 6.20 0.87
CA ILE A 127 0.87 6.61 0.05
C ILE A 127 1.48 5.40 -0.66
N GLY A 128 1.71 4.30 0.07
CA GLY A 128 2.19 3.04 -0.51
C GLY A 128 1.26 2.50 -1.59
N PHE A 129 -0.03 2.53 -1.34
CA PHE A 129 -1.07 2.09 -2.28
C PHE A 129 -1.06 2.91 -3.59
N LEU A 130 -1.04 4.25 -3.50
CA LEU A 130 -0.95 5.12 -4.67
C LEU A 130 0.37 4.90 -5.43
N THR A 131 1.46 4.61 -4.72
CA THR A 131 2.75 4.30 -5.32
C THR A 131 2.70 3.00 -6.12
N ILE A 132 2.10 1.94 -5.57
CA ILE A 132 1.90 0.65 -6.26
C ILE A 132 1.05 0.85 -7.53
N LEU A 133 -0.03 1.61 -7.44
CA LEU A 133 -0.88 1.93 -8.59
C LEU A 133 -0.09 2.69 -9.67
N GLY A 134 0.79 3.61 -9.28
CA GLY A 134 1.66 4.33 -10.20
C GLY A 134 2.61 3.39 -10.96
N TYR A 135 3.21 2.42 -10.28
CA TYR A 135 4.05 1.40 -10.91
C TYR A 135 3.27 0.48 -11.84
N SER A 136 2.10 0.00 -11.43
CA SER A 136 1.24 -0.84 -12.26
C SER A 136 0.82 -0.10 -13.53
N LEU A 137 0.45 1.16 -13.39
CA LEU A 137 0.09 2.00 -14.53
C LEU A 137 1.26 2.21 -15.48
N TYR A 138 2.47 2.47 -14.95
CA TYR A 138 3.67 2.65 -15.78
C TYR A 138 3.91 1.42 -16.66
N ASP A 139 3.84 0.24 -16.08
CA ASP A 139 4.06 -1.02 -16.79
C ASP A 139 2.97 -1.27 -17.85
N THR A 140 1.71 -1.02 -17.49
CA THR A 140 0.57 -1.09 -18.43
C THR A 140 0.76 -0.15 -19.63
N VAL A 141 1.20 1.09 -19.40
CA VAL A 141 1.46 2.08 -20.46
C VAL A 141 2.58 1.59 -21.39
N VAL A 142 3.67 1.05 -20.85
CA VAL A 142 4.80 0.52 -21.63
C VAL A 142 4.38 -0.65 -22.53
N VAL A 143 3.60 -1.59 -21.98
CA VAL A 143 3.07 -2.72 -22.75
C VAL A 143 2.13 -2.24 -23.85
N PHE A 144 1.23 -1.33 -23.54
CA PHE A 144 0.26 -0.81 -24.51
C PHE A 144 0.89 0.04 -25.61
N ASP A 145 1.92 0.81 -25.28
CA ASP A 145 2.69 1.54 -26.29
C ASP A 145 3.35 0.57 -27.29
N LYS A 146 3.91 -0.54 -26.77
CA LYS A 146 4.48 -1.58 -27.61
C LYS A 146 3.44 -2.34 -28.44
N VAL A 147 2.27 -2.61 -27.86
CA VAL A 147 1.14 -3.17 -28.62
C VAL A 147 0.73 -2.23 -29.76
N ARG A 148 0.60 -0.94 -29.47
CA ARG A 148 0.28 0.09 -30.48
C ARG A 148 1.32 0.17 -31.57
N GLU A 149 2.59 0.14 -31.23
CA GLU A 149 3.70 0.13 -32.19
C GLU A 149 3.60 -1.10 -33.12
N ASN A 150 3.47 -2.30 -32.56
CA ASN A 150 3.39 -3.54 -33.34
C ASN A 150 2.12 -3.62 -34.18
N THR A 151 1.00 -3.04 -33.72
CA THR A 151 -0.28 -3.09 -34.46
C THR A 151 -0.37 -2.09 -35.60
N ARG A 152 0.36 -0.98 -35.55
CA ARG A 152 0.41 0.02 -36.63
C ARG A 152 0.83 -0.57 -37.99
N PHE A 153 1.69 -1.58 -37.99
CA PHE A 153 2.21 -2.19 -39.20
C PHE A 153 1.41 -3.37 -39.71
N ILE A 154 0.44 -3.87 -38.95
CA ILE A 154 -0.40 -5.01 -39.33
C ILE A 154 -1.24 -4.68 -40.55
N THR A 155 -1.84 -3.50 -40.56
CA THR A 155 -2.68 -3.00 -41.69
C THR A 155 -1.86 -2.81 -42.98
N ALA A 156 -0.56 -2.55 -42.86
CA ALA A 156 0.30 -2.29 -44.01
C ALA A 156 0.94 -3.58 -44.59
N THR A 157 1.17 -4.63 -43.79
CA THR A 157 1.92 -5.82 -44.20
C THR A 157 1.11 -7.10 -44.26
N GLY A 158 -0.05 -7.16 -43.63
CA GLY A 158 -0.93 -8.34 -43.60
C GLY A 158 -0.33 -9.61 -42.97
N LYS A 159 0.88 -9.51 -42.36
CA LYS A 159 1.65 -10.68 -41.88
C LYS A 159 1.17 -11.24 -40.55
N TYR A 160 0.51 -10.41 -39.70
CA TYR A 160 0.10 -10.81 -38.36
C TYR A 160 -1.35 -10.42 -38.08
N THR A 161 -2.03 -11.20 -37.26
CA THR A 161 -3.30 -10.80 -36.66
C THR A 161 -3.05 -9.84 -35.49
N TYR A 162 -4.05 -9.09 -35.08
CA TYR A 162 -3.96 -8.20 -33.88
C TYR A 162 -3.50 -8.96 -32.64
N SER A 163 -4.05 -10.16 -32.40
CA SER A 163 -3.69 -11.01 -31.27
C SER A 163 -2.22 -11.45 -31.31
N GLN A 164 -1.70 -11.78 -32.48
CA GLN A 164 -0.29 -12.15 -32.64
C GLN A 164 0.64 -10.96 -32.38
N ALA A 165 0.29 -9.78 -32.83
CA ALA A 165 1.09 -8.58 -32.59
C ALA A 165 1.04 -8.14 -31.12
N ALA A 166 -0.10 -8.28 -30.47
CA ALA A 166 -0.23 -8.03 -29.04
C ALA A 166 0.62 -9.03 -28.21
N ASN A 167 0.56 -10.32 -28.54
CA ASN A 167 1.39 -11.34 -27.90
C ASN A 167 2.89 -11.08 -28.10
N LEU A 168 3.28 -10.66 -29.31
CA LEU A 168 4.67 -10.26 -29.58
C LEU A 168 5.08 -9.06 -28.70
N ALA A 169 4.22 -8.06 -28.55
CA ALA A 169 4.50 -6.90 -27.71
C ALA A 169 4.73 -7.28 -26.24
N VAL A 170 3.88 -8.15 -25.69
CA VAL A 170 4.05 -8.66 -24.32
C VAL A 170 5.38 -9.39 -24.17
N ASN A 171 5.73 -10.28 -25.11
CA ASN A 171 7.01 -10.97 -25.07
C ASN A 171 8.23 -10.03 -25.18
N GLN A 172 8.11 -8.93 -25.91
CA GLN A 172 9.17 -7.92 -26.04
C GLN A 172 9.34 -7.05 -24.79
N THR A 173 8.31 -6.90 -24.01
CA THR A 173 8.30 -6.03 -22.82
C THR A 173 8.49 -6.79 -21.50
N ILE A 174 8.25 -8.10 -21.45
CA ILE A 174 8.24 -8.90 -20.23
C ILE A 174 9.54 -8.80 -19.42
N VAL A 175 10.71 -8.83 -20.07
CA VAL A 175 12.00 -8.72 -19.38
C VAL A 175 12.17 -7.34 -18.75
N ARG A 176 11.72 -6.29 -19.44
CA ARG A 176 11.74 -4.93 -18.93
C ARG A 176 10.81 -4.77 -17.71
N SER A 177 9.59 -5.28 -17.80
CA SER A 177 8.61 -5.27 -16.73
C SER A 177 9.11 -6.02 -15.49
N LEU A 178 9.68 -7.21 -15.67
CA LEU A 178 10.28 -7.97 -14.57
C LEU A 178 11.46 -7.23 -13.92
N ASN A 179 12.35 -6.67 -14.71
CA ASN A 179 13.49 -5.90 -14.18
C ASN A 179 13.03 -4.64 -13.42
N THR A 180 12.05 -3.93 -13.94
CA THR A 180 11.48 -2.74 -13.27
C THR A 180 10.86 -3.13 -11.95
N SER A 181 10.08 -4.20 -11.90
CA SER A 181 9.46 -4.71 -10.67
C SER A 181 10.52 -5.16 -9.65
N LEU A 182 11.56 -5.87 -10.09
CA LEU A 182 12.66 -6.28 -9.22
C LEU A 182 13.40 -5.08 -8.62
N ILE A 183 13.74 -4.08 -9.46
CA ILE A 183 14.43 -2.86 -8.98
C ILE A 183 13.55 -2.08 -8.00
N ALA A 184 12.25 -1.99 -8.22
CA ALA A 184 11.33 -1.35 -7.30
C ALA A 184 11.17 -2.11 -5.97
N LEU A 185 11.23 -3.45 -6.01
CA LEU A 185 11.10 -4.30 -4.84
C LEU A 185 12.35 -4.27 -3.94
N LEU A 186 13.55 -4.08 -4.50
CA LEU A 186 14.81 -4.11 -3.75
C LEU A 186 14.87 -3.13 -2.58
N PRO A 187 14.55 -1.83 -2.73
CA PRO A 187 14.56 -0.90 -1.61
C PRO A 187 13.54 -1.26 -0.53
N VAL A 188 12.35 -1.72 -0.93
CA VAL A 188 11.30 -2.14 0.00
C VAL A 188 11.73 -3.37 0.78
N ALA A 189 12.30 -4.35 0.10
CA ALA A 189 12.87 -5.55 0.73
C ALA A 189 14.04 -5.19 1.67
N ALA A 190 14.92 -4.28 1.27
CA ALA A 190 16.01 -3.80 2.11
C ALA A 190 15.49 -3.14 3.39
N ILE A 191 14.47 -2.27 3.31
CA ILE A 191 13.85 -1.66 4.49
C ILE A 191 13.18 -2.72 5.36
N LEU A 192 12.48 -3.69 4.77
CA LEU A 192 11.77 -4.73 5.50
C LEU A 192 12.73 -5.66 6.25
N PHE A 193 13.77 -6.16 5.58
CA PHE A 193 14.67 -7.18 6.17
C PHE A 193 15.83 -6.55 6.96
N VAL A 194 16.43 -5.49 6.44
CA VAL A 194 17.59 -4.83 7.08
C VAL A 194 17.10 -3.82 8.12
N GLY A 195 16.09 -3.03 7.79
CA GLY A 195 15.50 -2.04 8.70
C GLY A 195 14.88 -2.70 9.92
N ALA A 196 14.12 -3.76 9.75
CA ALA A 196 13.53 -4.51 10.88
C ALA A 196 14.61 -5.19 11.74
N GLY A 197 15.68 -5.72 11.13
CA GLY A 197 16.74 -6.43 11.85
C GLY A 197 17.76 -5.52 12.55
N ILE A 198 18.17 -4.41 11.93
CA ILE A 198 19.26 -3.55 12.43
C ILE A 198 18.74 -2.35 13.22
N ILE A 199 17.68 -1.71 12.76
CA ILE A 199 17.17 -0.46 13.34
C ILE A 199 16.07 -0.76 14.38
N GLY A 200 15.62 -2.01 14.45
CA GLY A 200 14.45 -2.38 15.25
C GLY A 200 13.19 -1.67 14.76
N ALA A 201 13.20 -1.20 13.53
CA ALA A 201 12.12 -0.49 12.88
C ALA A 201 11.00 -1.45 12.43
N GLY A 202 10.50 -2.25 13.37
CA GLY A 202 9.22 -2.93 13.22
C GLY A 202 8.04 -1.97 13.30
N THR A 203 8.23 -0.72 12.85
CA THR A 203 7.26 0.37 12.92
C THR A 203 7.06 1.04 11.56
N LEU A 204 7.09 0.25 10.49
CA LEU A 204 6.58 0.74 9.20
C LEU A 204 5.26 0.08 8.89
#